data_30d8e5a54f3dfdab7d503e87cace149e
#
_entry.id   30d8e5a54f3dfdab7d503e87cace149e
#
_cell.length_a   1.000
_cell.length_b   1.000
_cell.length_c   1.000
_cell.angle_alpha   90.00
_cell.angle_beta   90.00
_cell.angle_gamma   90.00
#
_symmetry.space_group_name_H-M   'P 1'
#
loop_
_entity.id
_entity.type
_entity.pdbx_description
1 polymer ?
#
loop_
_entity_poly.entity_id
_entity_poly.type
_entity_poly.pdbx_seq_one_letter_code
_entity_poly.pdbx_strand_id
1 'polypeptide(L)'
;ALLELSLRIRRGQKIAVIGDNGIGKSTFLKTVAGLIPPIKGTSQLGSNLLVGYFDQQSALIDSEKTVRDHFHELFPALVEKELRKTLGMYLFGGANASKRISSLSGGEKSRLVLAELLTGRPNLMILDEPTNHMDIPAKETLESAFKAYTGTMLFVSHDRYFIKQVADAILV
;
A
#
# COMPACT_ATOMS: atom_id res chain seq x y z
N ALA A 1 -7.15 18.73 -13.89
CA ALA A 1 -6.61 19.22 -12.63
C ALA A 1 -7.75 19.35 -11.62
N LEU A 2 -7.53 18.90 -10.40
CA LEU A 2 -8.45 19.17 -9.29
C LEU A 2 -8.40 20.66 -9.00
N LEU A 3 -9.49 21.36 -9.28
CA LEU A 3 -9.52 22.82 -9.22
C LEU A 3 -9.63 23.34 -7.80
N GLU A 4 -10.45 22.74 -6.98
CA GLU A 4 -10.54 23.05 -5.54
C GLU A 4 -10.99 21.82 -4.77
N LEU A 5 -10.21 21.41 -3.78
CA LEU A 5 -10.55 20.34 -2.87
C LEU A 5 -10.22 20.76 -1.44
N SER A 6 -11.21 20.70 -0.56
CA SER A 6 -10.99 20.83 0.87
C SER A 6 -11.44 19.55 1.56
N LEU A 7 -10.50 18.84 2.18
CA LEU A 7 -10.73 17.55 2.81
C LEU A 7 -10.04 17.50 4.15
N ARG A 8 -10.73 16.97 5.15
CA ARG A 8 -10.17 16.61 6.44
C ARG A 8 -10.35 15.12 6.67
N ILE A 9 -9.24 14.40 6.80
CA ILE A 9 -9.22 12.97 7.09
C ILE A 9 -8.97 12.79 8.59
N ARG A 10 -9.87 12.07 9.25
CA ARG A 10 -9.73 11.75 10.66
C ARG A 10 -8.97 10.46 10.86
N ARG A 11 -8.30 10.35 12.00
CA ARG A 11 -7.57 9.16 12.40
C ARG A 11 -8.45 7.92 12.34
N GLY A 12 -7.95 6.86 11.70
CA GLY A 12 -8.64 5.58 11.58
C GLY A 12 -9.61 5.47 10.41
N GLN A 13 -9.84 6.55 9.66
CA GLN A 13 -10.70 6.49 8.46
C GLN A 13 -9.99 5.80 7.29
N LYS A 14 -10.74 5.01 6.55
CA LYS A 14 -10.29 4.39 5.30
C LYS A 14 -11.12 4.94 4.15
N ILE A 15 -10.52 5.81 3.36
CA ILE A 15 -11.19 6.58 2.32
C ILE A 15 -10.72 6.12 0.95
N ALA A 16 -11.67 5.69 0.11
CA ALA A 16 -11.44 5.43 -1.30
C ALA A 16 -11.69 6.69 -2.12
N VAL A 17 -10.77 7.01 -3.03
CA VAL A 17 -10.91 8.08 -4.01
C VAL A 17 -11.32 7.46 -5.32
N ILE A 18 -12.47 7.85 -5.85
CA ILE A 18 -12.99 7.37 -7.13
C ILE A 18 -13.20 8.53 -8.09
N GLY A 19 -13.14 8.23 -9.37
CA GLY A 19 -13.34 9.21 -10.45
C GLY A 19 -12.76 8.70 -11.76
N ASP A 20 -13.00 9.43 -12.83
CA ASP A 20 -12.52 9.06 -14.15
C ASP A 20 -10.99 9.12 -14.26
N ASN A 21 -10.44 8.37 -15.19
CA ASN A 21 -8.99 8.41 -15.47
C ASN A 21 -8.59 9.81 -15.95
N GLY A 22 -7.45 10.28 -15.49
CA GLY A 22 -6.89 11.58 -15.88
C GLY A 22 -7.42 12.79 -15.13
N ILE A 23 -8.31 12.62 -14.14
CA ILE A 23 -8.77 13.74 -13.30
C ILE A 23 -7.81 14.16 -12.20
N GLY A 24 -6.71 13.45 -12.03
CA GLY A 24 -5.64 13.81 -11.08
C GLY A 24 -5.68 13.06 -9.75
N LYS A 25 -6.28 11.87 -9.69
CA LYS A 25 -6.31 11.04 -8.47
C LYS A 25 -4.91 10.71 -7.95
N SER A 26 -4.01 10.24 -8.81
CA SER A 26 -2.63 9.95 -8.45
C SER A 26 -1.86 11.19 -8.01
N THR A 27 -2.09 12.31 -8.66
CA THR A 27 -1.51 13.62 -8.28
C THR A 27 -2.00 14.05 -6.91
N PHE A 28 -3.28 13.87 -6.64
CA PHE A 28 -3.86 14.15 -5.33
C PHE A 28 -3.21 13.28 -4.23
N LEU A 29 -3.08 11.98 -4.45
CA LEU A 29 -2.42 11.09 -3.49
C LEU A 29 -0.97 11.49 -3.22
N LYS A 30 -0.20 11.84 -4.26
CA LYS A 30 1.18 12.31 -4.14
C LYS A 30 1.28 13.63 -3.37
N THR A 31 0.33 14.54 -3.58
CA THR A 31 0.27 15.81 -2.86
C THR A 31 0.01 15.59 -1.37
N VAL A 32 -0.96 14.73 -1.03
CA VAL A 32 -1.26 14.38 0.36
C VAL A 32 -0.08 13.69 1.03
N ALA A 33 0.62 12.82 0.31
CA ALA A 33 1.82 12.14 0.80
C ALA A 33 3.03 13.07 0.99
N GLY A 34 2.97 14.31 0.49
CA GLY A 34 4.08 15.26 0.56
C GLY A 34 5.16 15.04 -0.50
N LEU A 35 4.90 14.22 -1.51
CA LEU A 35 5.85 13.92 -2.59
C LEU A 35 5.91 15.04 -3.63
N ILE A 36 4.82 15.77 -3.81
CA ILE A 36 4.73 16.96 -4.66
C ILE A 36 4.02 18.09 -3.91
N PRO A 37 4.41 19.37 -4.15
CA PRO A 37 3.75 20.51 -3.51
C PRO A 37 2.37 20.76 -4.14
N PRO A 38 1.40 21.30 -3.38
CA PRO A 38 0.13 21.75 -3.94
C PRO A 38 0.36 22.99 -4.81
N ILE A 39 -0.39 23.10 -5.90
CA ILE A 39 -0.32 24.29 -6.79
C ILE A 39 -0.91 25.52 -6.07
N LYS A 40 -2.00 25.33 -5.33
CA LYS A 40 -2.64 26.34 -4.48
C LYS A 40 -3.13 25.67 -3.19
N GLY A 41 -3.27 26.45 -2.16
CA GLY A 41 -3.72 25.96 -0.86
C GLY A 41 -2.60 25.30 -0.07
N THR A 42 -2.97 24.54 0.93
CA THR A 42 -2.05 23.86 1.83
C THR A 42 -2.43 22.39 2.00
N SER A 43 -1.42 21.56 2.13
CA SER A 43 -1.57 20.18 2.59
C SER A 43 -0.76 20.03 3.88
N GLN A 44 -1.43 19.63 4.94
CA GLN A 44 -0.79 19.48 6.24
C GLN A 44 -1.09 18.08 6.81
N LEU A 45 -0.04 17.35 7.13
CA LEU A 45 -0.10 16.11 7.87
C LEU A 45 -0.06 16.41 9.37
N GLY A 46 -0.78 15.60 10.15
CA GLY A 46 -0.69 15.65 11.61
C GLY A 46 0.72 15.37 12.13
N SER A 47 0.96 15.69 13.39
CA SER A 47 2.24 15.41 14.04
C SER A 47 2.47 13.90 14.26
N ASN A 48 3.74 13.48 14.27
CA ASN A 48 4.17 12.12 14.55
C ASN A 48 3.59 11.06 13.61
N LEU A 49 3.36 11.40 12.32
CA LEU A 49 2.88 10.45 11.33
C LEU A 49 4.03 9.73 10.63
N LEU A 50 3.97 8.41 10.67
CA LEU A 50 4.74 7.53 9.80
C LEU A 50 3.86 7.22 8.58
N VAL A 51 4.24 7.75 7.41
CA VAL A 51 3.48 7.60 6.17
C VAL A 51 4.04 6.44 5.36
N GLY A 52 3.16 5.51 4.97
CA GLY A 52 3.46 4.50 3.96
C GLY A 52 2.83 4.90 2.64
N TYR A 53 3.61 4.91 1.57
CA TYR A 53 3.14 5.24 0.23
C TYR A 53 3.43 4.10 -0.74
N PHE A 54 2.43 3.78 -1.57
CA PHE A 54 2.53 2.77 -2.61
C PHE A 54 1.96 3.28 -3.92
N ASP A 55 2.71 3.07 -5.00
CA ASP A 55 2.24 3.13 -6.38
C ASP A 55 2.93 2.03 -7.22
N GLN A 56 2.62 1.94 -8.49
CA GLN A 56 3.19 0.91 -9.35
C GLN A 56 4.71 1.08 -9.55
N GLN A 57 5.24 2.29 -9.43
CA GLN A 57 6.68 2.53 -9.50
C GLN A 57 7.40 2.07 -8.24
N SER A 58 6.83 2.27 -7.06
CA SER A 58 7.42 1.78 -5.81
C SER A 58 7.49 0.25 -5.75
N ALA A 59 6.70 -0.43 -6.57
CA ALA A 59 6.75 -1.89 -6.72
C ALA A 59 7.81 -2.38 -7.71
N LEU A 60 8.53 -1.50 -8.40
CA LEU A 60 9.61 -1.86 -9.34
C LEU A 60 10.92 -2.15 -8.59
N ILE A 61 10.84 -3.00 -7.59
CA ILE A 61 12.02 -3.45 -6.86
C ILE A 61 12.77 -4.51 -7.66
N ASP A 62 14.09 -4.48 -7.55
CA ASP A 62 14.96 -5.49 -8.15
C ASP A 62 16.13 -5.77 -7.23
N SER A 63 16.44 -7.06 -7.03
CA SER A 63 17.53 -7.50 -6.17
C SER A 63 17.81 -8.97 -6.40
N GLU A 64 19.06 -9.37 -6.28
CA GLU A 64 19.48 -10.77 -6.27
C GLU A 64 19.28 -11.45 -4.90
N LYS A 65 18.89 -10.70 -3.87
CA LYS A 65 18.51 -11.26 -2.57
C LYS A 65 17.23 -12.08 -2.69
N THR A 66 17.11 -13.08 -1.83
CA THR A 66 15.85 -13.81 -1.68
C THR A 66 14.79 -12.92 -1.01
N VAL A 67 13.54 -13.26 -1.21
CA VAL A 67 12.41 -12.59 -0.51
C VAL A 67 12.65 -12.59 0.99
N ARG A 68 13.04 -13.75 1.55
CA ARG A 68 13.34 -13.89 2.98
C ARG A 68 14.44 -12.94 3.43
N ASP A 69 15.56 -12.92 2.75
CA ASP A 69 16.71 -12.11 3.17
C ASP A 69 16.43 -10.62 3.05
N HIS A 70 15.76 -10.21 2.00
CA HIS A 70 15.31 -8.83 1.82
C HIS A 70 14.36 -8.40 2.94
N PHE A 71 13.38 -9.23 3.26
CA PHE A 71 12.40 -8.93 4.32
C PHE A 71 13.06 -8.90 5.70
N HIS A 72 13.98 -9.81 5.97
CA HIS A 72 14.75 -9.83 7.22
C HIS A 72 15.64 -8.59 7.39
N GLU A 73 16.21 -8.09 6.32
CA GLU A 73 17.01 -6.87 6.33
C GLU A 73 16.19 -5.64 6.73
N LEU A 74 14.94 -5.57 6.26
CA LEU A 74 13.99 -4.50 6.62
C LEU A 74 13.46 -4.64 8.06
N PHE A 75 13.30 -5.86 8.53
CA PHE A 75 12.74 -6.17 9.85
C PHE A 75 13.66 -7.09 10.65
N PRO A 76 14.87 -6.62 11.03
CA PRO A 76 15.86 -7.46 11.67
C PRO A 76 15.48 -7.95 13.08
N ALA A 77 14.50 -7.29 13.71
CA ALA A 77 13.99 -7.69 15.01
C ALA A 77 13.07 -8.92 14.96
N LEU A 78 12.56 -9.28 13.78
CA LEU A 78 11.75 -10.49 13.64
C LEU A 78 12.62 -11.74 13.75
N VAL A 79 12.27 -12.61 14.69
CA VAL A 79 12.89 -13.93 14.78
C VAL A 79 12.41 -14.82 13.63
N GLU A 80 13.17 -15.84 13.28
CA GLU A 80 12.94 -16.69 12.10
C GLU A 80 11.51 -17.22 12.02
N LYS A 81 10.94 -17.65 13.12
CA LYS A 81 9.56 -18.16 13.18
C LYS A 81 8.53 -17.10 12.80
N GLU A 82 8.69 -15.90 13.33
CA GLU A 82 7.80 -14.77 13.05
C GLU A 82 7.96 -14.28 11.61
N LEU A 83 9.20 -14.21 11.13
CA LEU A 83 9.54 -13.86 9.76
C LEU A 83 8.83 -14.79 8.77
N ARG A 84 8.95 -16.10 8.96
CA ARG A 84 8.31 -17.10 8.12
C ARG A 84 6.79 -17.04 8.20
N LYS A 85 6.24 -16.83 9.38
CA LYS A 85 4.80 -16.65 9.58
C LYS A 85 4.28 -15.44 8.82
N THR A 86 4.95 -14.31 8.94
CA THR A 86 4.57 -13.07 8.25
C THR A 86 4.64 -13.23 6.73
N LEU A 87 5.72 -13.80 6.21
CA LEU A 87 5.85 -14.07 4.77
C LEU A 87 4.77 -15.04 4.28
N GLY A 88 4.45 -16.06 5.06
CA GLY A 88 3.37 -17.00 4.74
C GLY A 88 2.00 -16.35 4.67
N MET A 89 1.72 -15.38 5.52
CA MET A 89 0.49 -14.59 5.48
C MET A 89 0.30 -13.86 4.15
N TYR A 90 1.39 -13.45 3.52
CA TYR A 90 1.38 -12.74 2.23
C TYR A 90 1.73 -13.64 1.04
N LEU A 91 1.56 -14.96 1.18
CA LEU A 91 1.78 -15.97 0.14
C LEU A 91 3.25 -16.12 -0.30
N PHE A 92 4.17 -15.82 0.59
CA PHE A 92 5.61 -16.08 0.43
C PHE A 92 6.11 -17.16 1.39
N GLY A 93 5.29 -18.17 1.64
CA GLY A 93 5.66 -19.32 2.48
C GLY A 93 6.48 -20.37 1.73
N GLY A 94 7.17 -21.22 2.48
CA GLY A 94 7.92 -22.35 1.94
C GLY A 94 8.97 -21.93 0.90
N ALA A 95 8.96 -22.60 -0.25
CA ALA A 95 9.88 -22.33 -1.34
C ALA A 95 9.79 -20.92 -1.91
N ASN A 96 8.64 -20.26 -1.79
CA ASN A 96 8.45 -18.89 -2.27
C ASN A 96 9.32 -17.87 -1.53
N ALA A 97 9.63 -18.13 -0.25
CA ALA A 97 10.55 -17.28 0.53
C ALA A 97 11.99 -17.31 -0.01
N SER A 98 12.36 -18.37 -0.69
CA SER A 98 13.71 -18.56 -1.28
C SER A 98 13.83 -18.05 -2.71
N LYS A 99 12.75 -17.57 -3.31
CA LYS A 99 12.82 -16.94 -4.63
C LYS A 99 13.61 -15.64 -4.57
N ARG A 100 14.40 -15.37 -5.61
CA ARG A 100 15.05 -14.07 -5.74
C ARG A 100 14.05 -13.01 -6.16
N ILE A 101 14.20 -11.81 -5.65
CA ILE A 101 13.31 -10.69 -6.00
C ILE A 101 13.30 -10.43 -7.50
N SER A 102 14.46 -10.51 -8.15
CA SER A 102 14.60 -10.36 -9.61
C SER A 102 13.73 -11.34 -10.40
N SER A 103 13.39 -12.49 -9.85
CA SER A 103 12.58 -13.52 -10.52
C SER A 103 11.08 -13.38 -10.28
N LEU A 104 10.66 -12.47 -9.42
CA LEU A 104 9.24 -12.26 -9.12
C LEU A 104 8.51 -11.58 -10.28
N SER A 105 7.25 -11.94 -10.48
CA SER A 105 6.34 -11.21 -11.37
C SER A 105 6.04 -9.81 -10.83
N GLY A 106 5.50 -8.92 -11.67
CA GLY A 106 5.08 -7.58 -11.23
C GLY A 106 4.06 -7.63 -10.09
N GLY A 107 3.08 -8.52 -10.16
CA GLY A 107 2.09 -8.71 -9.11
C GLY A 107 2.69 -9.26 -7.82
N GLU A 108 3.65 -10.17 -7.91
CA GLU A 108 4.37 -10.69 -6.74
C GLU A 108 5.24 -9.62 -6.09
N LYS A 109 5.93 -8.78 -6.87
CA LYS A 109 6.69 -7.63 -6.36
C LYS A 109 5.79 -6.64 -5.64
N SER A 110 4.65 -6.30 -6.22
CA SER A 110 3.65 -5.41 -5.58
C SER A 110 3.16 -5.98 -4.25
N ARG A 111 2.85 -7.27 -4.21
CA ARG A 111 2.43 -7.97 -3.00
C ARG A 111 3.51 -7.93 -1.92
N LEU A 112 4.77 -8.13 -2.29
CA LEU A 112 5.89 -8.05 -1.36
C LEU A 112 6.04 -6.65 -0.77
N VAL A 113 6.02 -5.61 -1.60
CA VAL A 113 6.13 -4.22 -1.14
C VAL A 113 4.98 -3.85 -0.21
N LEU A 114 3.77 -4.27 -0.52
CA LEU A 114 2.61 -4.04 0.36
C LEU A 114 2.72 -4.81 1.68
N ALA A 115 3.25 -6.02 1.66
CA ALA A 115 3.54 -6.78 2.88
C ALA A 115 4.56 -6.04 3.76
N GLU A 116 5.58 -5.46 3.17
CA GLU A 116 6.57 -4.63 3.87
C GLU A 116 5.93 -3.40 4.50
N LEU A 117 5.10 -2.68 3.76
CA LEU A 117 4.38 -1.50 4.28
C LEU A 117 3.49 -1.86 5.48
N LEU A 118 2.69 -2.90 5.36
CA LEU A 118 1.78 -3.35 6.42
C LEU A 118 2.55 -3.83 7.66
N THR A 119 3.66 -4.53 7.47
CA THR A 119 4.52 -5.01 8.57
C THR A 119 5.18 -3.84 9.30
N GLY A 120 5.53 -2.77 8.59
CA GLY A 120 6.08 -1.54 9.15
C GLY A 120 5.10 -0.74 9.99
N ARG A 121 3.83 -1.05 9.97
CA ARG A 121 2.75 -0.42 10.75
C ARG A 121 2.74 1.11 10.65
N PRO A 122 2.62 1.70 9.45
CA PRO A 122 2.47 3.15 9.32
C PRO A 122 1.16 3.63 9.97
N ASN A 123 1.12 4.90 10.34
CA ASN A 123 -0.10 5.53 10.86
C ASN A 123 -1.05 5.93 9.72
N LEU A 124 -0.47 6.28 8.59
CA LEU A 124 -1.19 6.67 7.37
C LEU A 124 -0.65 5.87 6.19
N MET A 125 -1.53 5.18 5.50
CA MET A 125 -1.21 4.51 4.23
C MET A 125 -1.89 5.23 3.08
N ILE A 126 -1.11 5.56 2.06
CA ILE A 126 -1.57 6.17 0.82
C ILE A 126 -1.24 5.22 -0.31
N LEU A 127 -2.27 4.67 -0.95
CA LEU A 127 -2.14 3.59 -1.91
C LEU A 127 -2.77 3.96 -3.25
N ASP A 128 -2.00 3.83 -4.32
CA ASP A 128 -2.46 4.03 -5.69
C ASP A 128 -2.57 2.69 -6.41
N GLU A 129 -3.79 2.22 -6.62
CA GLU A 129 -4.12 0.94 -7.27
C GLU A 129 -3.37 -0.26 -6.65
N PRO A 130 -3.55 -0.53 -5.34
CA PRO A 130 -2.70 -1.50 -4.65
C PRO A 130 -2.90 -2.95 -5.10
N THR A 131 -4.06 -3.30 -5.64
CA THR A 131 -4.36 -4.67 -6.09
C THR A 131 -4.32 -4.85 -7.61
N ASN A 132 -3.86 -3.83 -8.33
CA ASN A 132 -3.78 -3.87 -9.79
C ASN A 132 -2.83 -4.98 -10.27
N HIS A 133 -3.22 -5.69 -11.31
CA HIS A 133 -2.47 -6.82 -11.90
C HIS A 133 -2.21 -8.01 -10.96
N MET A 134 -3.01 -8.16 -9.91
CA MET A 134 -2.94 -9.30 -9.01
C MET A 134 -3.97 -10.37 -9.33
N ASP A 135 -3.63 -11.62 -9.04
CA ASP A 135 -4.57 -12.73 -9.08
C ASP A 135 -5.53 -12.69 -7.87
N ILE A 136 -6.56 -13.53 -7.91
CA ILE A 136 -7.60 -13.56 -6.87
C ILE A 136 -7.03 -13.90 -5.49
N PRO A 137 -6.18 -14.93 -5.30
CA PRO A 137 -5.61 -15.23 -3.99
C PRO A 137 -4.82 -14.06 -3.38
N ALA A 138 -4.03 -13.35 -4.20
CA ALA A 138 -3.27 -12.19 -3.76
C ALA A 138 -4.19 -11.03 -3.34
N LYS A 139 -5.24 -10.75 -4.12
CA LYS A 139 -6.25 -9.73 -3.79
C LYS A 139 -6.94 -10.03 -2.46
N GLU A 140 -7.40 -11.26 -2.26
CA GLU A 140 -8.09 -11.68 -1.03
C GLU A 140 -7.18 -11.56 0.19
N THR A 141 -5.92 -11.95 0.06
CA THR A 141 -4.92 -11.84 1.12
C THR A 141 -4.71 -10.38 1.53
N LEU A 142 -4.49 -9.49 0.58
CA LEU A 142 -4.28 -8.08 0.84
C LEU A 142 -5.55 -7.39 1.35
N GLU A 143 -6.69 -7.73 0.81
CA GLU A 143 -7.98 -7.22 1.29
C GLU A 143 -8.17 -7.53 2.78
N SER A 144 -7.92 -8.77 3.21
CA SER A 144 -7.99 -9.15 4.61
C SER A 144 -7.00 -8.36 5.47
N ALA A 145 -5.77 -8.16 4.99
CA ALA A 145 -4.76 -7.39 5.69
C ALA A 145 -5.14 -5.91 5.81
N PHE A 146 -5.67 -5.30 4.77
CA PHE A 146 -6.14 -3.91 4.80
C PHE A 146 -7.37 -3.72 5.69
N LYS A 147 -8.28 -4.69 5.74
CA LYS A 147 -9.41 -4.67 6.68
C LYS A 147 -8.93 -4.71 8.13
N ALA A 148 -7.93 -5.51 8.42
CA ALA A 148 -7.34 -5.63 9.76
C ALA A 148 -6.47 -4.44 10.14
N TYR A 149 -5.99 -3.66 9.19
CA TYR A 149 -5.20 -2.46 9.43
C TYR A 149 -6.02 -1.41 10.20
N THR A 150 -5.49 -0.93 11.32
CA THR A 150 -6.20 -0.01 12.23
C THR A 150 -5.84 1.46 12.04
N GLY A 151 -4.86 1.77 11.20
CA GLY A 151 -4.46 3.14 10.89
C GLY A 151 -5.38 3.81 9.86
N THR A 152 -4.99 5.01 9.47
CA THR A 152 -5.68 5.80 8.45
C THR A 152 -5.24 5.37 7.06
N MET A 153 -6.17 5.29 6.12
CA MET A 153 -5.90 4.88 4.75
C MET A 153 -6.58 5.81 3.76
N LEU A 154 -5.84 6.22 2.74
CA LEU A 154 -6.35 6.93 1.59
C LEU A 154 -5.89 6.18 0.35
N PHE A 155 -6.82 5.75 -0.50
CA PHE A 155 -6.45 4.91 -1.64
C PHE A 155 -7.31 5.16 -2.86
N VAL A 156 -6.72 4.92 -4.03
CA VAL A 156 -7.38 4.86 -5.31
C VAL A 156 -7.47 3.42 -5.77
N SER A 157 -8.64 2.97 -6.19
CA SER A 157 -8.83 1.66 -6.80
C SER A 157 -9.98 1.69 -7.80
N HIS A 158 -9.88 0.91 -8.86
CA HIS A 158 -10.98 0.61 -9.80
C HIS A 158 -11.71 -0.69 -9.44
N ASP A 159 -11.19 -1.44 -8.48
CA ASP A 159 -11.80 -2.67 -8.00
C ASP A 159 -12.93 -2.35 -7.01
N ARG A 160 -14.17 -2.41 -7.50
CA ARG A 160 -15.36 -2.10 -6.70
C ARG A 160 -15.53 -3.02 -5.49
N TYR A 161 -15.17 -4.28 -5.65
CA TYR A 161 -15.24 -5.24 -4.56
C TYR A 161 -14.25 -4.90 -3.44
N PHE A 162 -13.02 -4.58 -3.81
CA PHE A 162 -12.00 -4.12 -2.88
C PHE A 162 -12.43 -2.86 -2.13
N ILE A 163 -12.95 -1.85 -2.84
CA ILE A 163 -13.47 -0.61 -2.24
C ILE A 163 -14.57 -0.94 -1.22
N LYS A 164 -15.53 -1.76 -1.60
CA LYS A 164 -16.64 -2.15 -0.73
C LYS A 164 -16.19 -2.86 0.55
N GLN A 165 -15.15 -3.69 0.46
CA GLN A 165 -14.64 -4.43 1.59
C GLN A 165 -13.78 -3.61 2.54
N VAL A 166 -13.05 -2.63 2.05
CA VAL A 166 -12.02 -1.91 2.80
C VAL A 166 -12.43 -0.49 3.19
N ALA A 167 -13.12 0.24 2.31
CA ALA A 167 -13.42 1.66 2.54
C ALA A 167 -14.56 1.88 3.55
N ASP A 168 -14.37 2.87 4.44
CA ASP A 168 -15.43 3.40 5.31
C ASP A 168 -16.18 4.54 4.63
N ALA A 169 -15.51 5.27 3.74
CA ALA A 169 -16.05 6.41 3.03
C ALA A 169 -15.47 6.50 1.61
N ILE A 170 -16.18 7.23 0.75
CA ILE A 170 -15.81 7.44 -0.65
C ILE A 170 -15.74 8.93 -0.92
N LEU A 171 -14.63 9.35 -1.55
CA LEU A 171 -14.43 10.67 -2.11
C LEU A 171 -14.57 10.59 -3.64
N VAL A 172 -15.49 11.35 -4.17
CA VAL A 172 -15.76 11.40 -5.63
C VAL A 172 -15.20 12.68 -6.23
#